data_431b73858d66ef65e8b092ecd6dd7aa6
#
_entry.id   431b73858d66ef65e8b092ecd6dd7aa6
#
_cell.length_a   1.000
_cell.length_b   1.000
_cell.length_c   1.000
_cell.angle_alpha   90.00
_cell.angle_beta   90.00
_cell.angle_gamma   90.00
#
_symmetry.space_group_name_H-M   'P 1'
#
loop_
_entity.id
_entity.type
_entity.pdbx_description
1 polymer ?
#
loop_
_entity_poly.entity_id
_entity_poly.type
_entity_poly.pdbx_seq_one_letter_code
_entity_poly.pdbx_strand_id
1 'polypeptide(L)'
;MKVRNSLLAFANKKFLIFLFFLFLSTIFWLSIALNEIVEKEISVPIRLANVPQNAVITTPLPDTVRVTLRDKGFALLPYLYGDKLHSIAVNFSTYANKNGYIGQVPNADIQKCILQSLYASTKITSIKPDKFEFYYNYGLSKKVSIRLKGTIRTASGYYLSQVRFNPERVTIYASKHLLDSIAHIYTKPLHITNMVDTIQQTVELQTIRGVKIVPNTVKLTLYPDILTEEAIEVPITAVNMPQGKVLRTFPSRVKVLYSVGASRYRTVSANGFRVEVDYNEMQKNPSDKCTIVLKTFPSNISNARLETNQVDYLIEQQ
;
A
#
# COMPACT_ATOMS: atom_id res chain seq x y z
N MET A 1 -0.76 -53.22 -10.76
CA MET A 1 -1.18 -54.14 -9.71
C MET A 1 -0.06 -55.03 -9.13
N LYS A 2 1.22 -54.82 -9.52
CA LYS A 2 2.38 -55.65 -9.09
C LYS A 2 3.24 -55.04 -7.98
N VAL A 3 3.10 -53.75 -7.66
CA VAL A 3 3.95 -53.05 -6.67
C VAL A 3 3.42 -53.21 -5.22
N ARG A 4 2.13 -53.53 -5.05
CA ARG A 4 1.50 -53.68 -3.73
C ARG A 4 1.80 -55.01 -3.06
N ASN A 5 2.23 -56.02 -3.81
CA ASN A 5 2.54 -57.34 -3.27
C ASN A 5 4.00 -57.53 -2.83
N SER A 6 4.92 -56.61 -3.24
CA SER A 6 6.34 -56.73 -2.83
C SER A 6 6.60 -56.16 -1.42
N LEU A 7 5.78 -55.23 -0.94
CA LEU A 7 5.87 -54.68 0.42
C LEU A 7 5.34 -55.62 1.49
N LEU A 8 4.40 -56.53 1.15
CA LEU A 8 3.86 -57.51 2.04
C LEU A 8 4.75 -58.77 2.17
N ALA A 9 5.67 -59.01 1.23
CA ALA A 9 6.63 -60.11 1.29
C ALA A 9 7.76 -59.86 2.30
N PHE A 10 7.98 -58.62 2.76
CA PHE A 10 8.92 -58.29 3.84
C PHE A 10 8.35 -58.54 5.25
N ALA A 11 7.07 -58.87 5.40
CA ALA A 11 6.44 -59.16 6.67
C ALA A 11 6.70 -60.59 7.13
N ASN A 12 7.95 -61.05 7.06
CA ASN A 12 8.34 -62.30 7.67
C ASN A 12 8.21 -62.14 9.22
N LYS A 13 7.57 -63.13 9.90
CA LYS A 13 7.32 -63.11 11.36
C LYS A 13 8.60 -62.74 12.16
N LYS A 14 9.76 -63.16 11.68
CA LYS A 14 11.08 -62.83 12.27
C LYS A 14 11.42 -61.35 12.11
N PHE A 15 11.08 -60.72 10.97
CA PHE A 15 11.33 -59.31 10.70
C PHE A 15 10.41 -58.41 11.55
N LEU A 16 9.14 -58.79 11.74
CA LEU A 16 8.22 -58.09 12.63
C LEU A 16 8.67 -58.12 14.09
N ILE A 17 9.20 -59.28 14.56
CA ILE A 17 9.77 -59.40 15.89
C ILE A 17 11.00 -58.51 16.04
N PHE A 18 11.89 -58.51 15.04
CA PHE A 18 13.05 -57.60 15.03
C PHE A 18 12.62 -56.13 15.08
N LEU A 19 11.64 -55.73 14.25
CA LEU A 19 11.13 -54.37 14.21
C LEU A 19 10.50 -53.95 15.56
N PHE A 20 9.77 -54.86 16.20
CA PHE A 20 9.19 -54.64 17.52
C PHE A 20 10.27 -54.38 18.59
N PHE A 21 11.33 -55.17 18.63
CA PHE A 21 12.43 -54.99 19.59
C PHE A 21 13.24 -53.72 19.26
N LEU A 22 13.45 -53.41 17.98
CA LEU A 22 14.10 -52.20 17.56
C LEU A 22 13.29 -50.97 18.02
N PHE A 23 11.99 -50.98 17.82
CA PHE A 23 11.08 -49.91 18.27
C PHE A 23 11.09 -49.77 19.80
N LEU A 24 11.01 -50.89 20.52
CA LEU A 24 11.06 -50.88 21.97
C LEU A 24 12.41 -50.34 22.49
N SER A 25 13.52 -50.74 21.90
CA SER A 25 14.85 -50.24 22.22
C SER A 25 14.97 -48.73 21.95
N THR A 26 14.39 -48.27 20.84
CA THR A 26 14.37 -46.83 20.49
C THR A 26 13.57 -46.04 21.53
N ILE A 27 12.43 -46.53 21.96
CA ILE A 27 11.61 -45.90 23.03
C ILE A 27 12.41 -45.81 24.32
N PHE A 28 13.05 -46.91 24.75
CA PHE A 28 13.87 -46.88 25.95
C PHE A 28 15.03 -45.89 25.87
N TRP A 29 15.75 -45.91 24.75
CA TRP A 29 16.84 -44.96 24.52
C TRP A 29 16.34 -43.50 24.53
N LEU A 30 15.23 -43.21 23.82
CA LEU A 30 14.62 -41.90 23.79
C LEU A 30 14.16 -41.44 25.17
N SER A 31 13.59 -42.36 25.97
CA SER A 31 13.15 -42.07 27.34
C SER A 31 14.32 -41.67 28.26
N ILE A 32 15.47 -42.33 28.13
CA ILE A 32 16.67 -41.98 28.87
C ILE A 32 17.23 -40.65 28.38
N ALA A 33 17.37 -40.48 27.07
CA ALA A 33 17.92 -39.26 26.47
C ALA A 33 17.09 -38.01 26.77
N LEU A 34 15.77 -38.12 26.76
CA LEU A 34 14.85 -37.01 27.09
C LEU A 34 14.73 -36.73 28.60
N ASN A 35 15.19 -37.66 29.46
CA ASN A 35 15.19 -37.45 30.90
C ASN A 35 16.43 -36.69 31.39
N GLU A 36 17.43 -36.51 30.54
CA GLU A 36 18.60 -35.69 30.87
C GLU A 36 18.23 -34.18 30.93
N ILE A 37 18.92 -33.46 31.83
CA ILE A 37 18.76 -32.02 31.97
C ILE A 37 19.58 -31.37 30.86
N VAL A 38 18.89 -30.60 30.01
CA VAL A 38 19.49 -29.90 28.89
C VAL A 38 19.17 -28.39 28.92
N GLU A 39 20.03 -27.59 28.32
CA GLU A 39 19.79 -26.17 28.10
C GLU A 39 19.45 -25.92 26.65
N LYS A 40 18.39 -25.14 26.41
CA LYS A 40 17.95 -24.75 25.06
C LYS A 40 17.60 -23.27 25.02
N GLU A 41 18.08 -22.60 23.98
CA GLU A 41 17.74 -21.21 23.68
C GLU A 41 16.45 -21.18 22.84
N ILE A 42 15.47 -20.38 23.29
CA ILE A 42 14.16 -20.22 22.65
C ILE A 42 13.93 -18.72 22.42
N SER A 43 13.38 -18.38 21.27
CA SER A 43 13.01 -17.01 20.90
C SER A 43 11.54 -16.75 21.22
N VAL A 44 11.28 -15.80 22.09
CA VAL A 44 9.92 -15.39 22.51
C VAL A 44 9.61 -14.03 21.91
N PRO A 45 8.52 -13.88 21.13
CA PRO A 45 8.13 -12.59 20.59
C PRO A 45 7.76 -11.59 21.70
N ILE A 46 8.17 -10.33 21.56
CA ILE A 46 7.83 -9.26 22.49
C ILE A 46 7.22 -8.10 21.72
N ARG A 47 6.18 -7.47 22.27
CA ARG A 47 5.52 -6.32 21.67
C ARG A 47 5.08 -5.30 22.70
N LEU A 48 5.09 -4.01 22.32
CA LEU A 48 4.47 -2.95 23.12
C LEU A 48 2.95 -2.98 22.93
N ALA A 49 2.23 -2.97 24.04
CA ALA A 49 0.78 -2.86 24.09
C ALA A 49 0.37 -1.47 24.62
N ASN A 50 -0.86 -1.05 24.29
CA ASN A 50 -1.48 0.18 24.78
C ASN A 50 -0.65 1.45 24.51
N VAL A 51 0.00 1.53 23.35
CA VAL A 51 0.73 2.73 22.91
C VAL A 51 -0.27 3.83 22.59
N PRO A 52 -0.27 5.01 23.27
CA PRO A 52 -1.18 6.11 22.98
C PRO A 52 -1.11 6.58 21.51
N GLN A 53 -2.20 7.18 21.03
CA GLN A 53 -2.26 7.62 19.62
C GLN A 53 -1.22 8.69 19.31
N ASN A 54 -0.95 9.59 20.26
CA ASN A 54 0.02 10.66 20.14
C ASN A 54 1.49 10.24 20.46
N ALA A 55 1.73 9.01 20.91
CA ALA A 55 3.07 8.50 21.12
C ALA A 55 3.63 7.87 19.85
N VAL A 56 4.76 8.38 19.38
CA VAL A 56 5.52 7.91 18.21
C VAL A 56 6.73 7.14 18.70
N ILE A 57 6.79 5.85 18.40
CA ILE A 57 7.97 5.03 18.73
C ILE A 57 9.05 5.31 17.67
N THR A 58 10.18 5.82 18.13
CA THR A 58 11.33 6.12 17.26
C THR A 58 12.29 4.94 17.13
N THR A 59 12.45 4.20 18.23
CA THR A 59 13.20 2.93 18.24
C THR A 59 12.35 1.92 18.99
N PRO A 60 11.87 0.86 18.33
CA PRO A 60 11.03 -0.17 18.96
C PRO A 60 11.86 -1.06 19.88
N LEU A 61 11.19 -1.81 20.75
CA LEU A 61 11.79 -2.97 21.41
C LEU A 61 12.30 -3.98 20.38
N PRO A 62 13.27 -4.82 20.74
CA PRO A 62 13.61 -6.01 19.94
C PRO A 62 12.34 -6.85 19.67
N ASP A 63 12.19 -7.35 18.46
CA ASP A 63 11.01 -8.16 18.10
C ASP A 63 10.92 -9.48 18.87
N THR A 64 12.08 -9.97 19.34
CA THR A 64 12.19 -11.23 20.08
C THR A 64 13.16 -11.13 21.23
N VAL A 65 12.84 -11.86 22.30
CA VAL A 65 13.68 -12.10 23.48
C VAL A 65 14.21 -13.53 23.38
N ARG A 66 15.52 -13.70 23.46
CA ARG A 66 16.15 -15.01 23.53
C ARG A 66 16.28 -15.43 24.98
N VAL A 67 15.69 -16.57 25.30
CA VAL A 67 15.64 -17.11 26.67
C VAL A 67 16.28 -18.49 26.68
N THR A 68 17.28 -18.69 27.52
CA THR A 68 17.84 -20.02 27.73
C THR A 68 17.09 -20.69 28.86
N LEU A 69 16.42 -21.79 28.54
CA LEU A 69 15.67 -22.63 29.48
C LEU A 69 16.47 -23.88 29.83
N ARG A 70 16.41 -24.28 31.08
CA ARG A 70 17.04 -25.49 31.60
C ARG A 70 15.99 -26.38 32.28
N ASP A 71 15.80 -27.57 31.73
CA ASP A 71 14.90 -28.60 32.26
C ASP A 71 15.24 -29.94 31.61
N LYS A 72 14.49 -30.98 31.97
CA LYS A 72 14.51 -32.28 31.28
C LYS A 72 14.09 -32.10 29.81
N GLY A 73 14.73 -32.83 28.92
CA GLY A 73 14.49 -32.73 27.49
C GLY A 73 13.01 -32.83 27.13
N PHE A 74 12.25 -33.78 27.73
CA PHE A 74 10.81 -33.96 27.46
C PHE A 74 9.98 -32.73 27.89
N ALA A 75 10.36 -32.03 28.97
CA ALA A 75 9.67 -30.82 29.45
C ALA A 75 9.88 -29.61 28.52
N LEU A 76 10.98 -29.61 27.77
CA LEU A 76 11.30 -28.53 26.80
C LEU A 76 10.62 -28.75 25.45
N LEU A 77 10.19 -29.94 25.07
CA LEU A 77 9.55 -30.21 23.77
C LEU A 77 8.35 -29.28 23.45
N PRO A 78 7.40 -29.04 24.39
CA PRO A 78 6.27 -28.14 24.13
C PRO A 78 6.67 -26.68 23.84
N TYR A 79 7.84 -26.24 24.30
CA TYR A 79 8.36 -24.91 24.03
C TYR A 79 9.11 -24.84 22.70
N LEU A 80 9.69 -25.95 22.24
CA LEU A 80 10.46 -26.00 20.99
C LEU A 80 9.57 -26.24 19.77
N TYR A 81 8.53 -27.06 19.90
CA TYR A 81 7.67 -27.54 18.82
C TYR A 81 6.20 -27.20 18.99
N GLY A 82 5.81 -26.60 20.13
CA GLY A 82 4.44 -26.20 20.43
C GLY A 82 4.29 -24.69 20.61
N ASP A 83 3.06 -24.18 20.50
CA ASP A 83 2.72 -22.76 20.68
C ASP A 83 2.58 -22.34 22.15
N LYS A 84 3.33 -22.95 23.06
CA LYS A 84 3.17 -22.67 24.50
C LYS A 84 3.70 -21.31 24.95
N LEU A 85 4.71 -20.76 24.28
CA LEU A 85 5.25 -19.43 24.57
C LEU A 85 4.59 -18.39 23.69
N HIS A 86 3.54 -17.77 24.21
CA HIS A 86 2.85 -16.67 23.57
C HIS A 86 3.70 -15.39 23.59
N SER A 87 3.38 -14.44 22.72
CA SER A 87 4.05 -13.15 22.69
C SER A 87 3.90 -12.41 24.02
N ILE A 88 5.01 -11.85 24.54
CA ILE A 88 5.02 -11.01 25.74
C ILE A 88 4.48 -9.63 25.37
N ALA A 89 3.37 -9.23 25.99
CA ALA A 89 2.82 -7.89 25.81
C ALA A 89 3.32 -6.96 26.94
N VAL A 90 4.17 -6.01 26.59
CA VAL A 90 4.68 -4.99 27.51
C VAL A 90 3.80 -3.75 27.42
N ASN A 91 3.20 -3.35 28.55
CA ASN A 91 2.33 -2.17 28.57
C ASN A 91 3.16 -0.88 28.51
N PHE A 92 2.96 -0.08 27.45
CA PHE A 92 3.67 1.19 27.25
C PHE A 92 3.56 2.11 28.45
N SER A 93 2.36 2.30 29.03
CA SER A 93 2.12 3.27 30.10
C SER A 93 2.83 2.93 31.42
N THR A 94 3.19 1.65 31.62
CA THR A 94 3.88 1.20 32.83
C THR A 94 5.37 1.59 32.82
N TYR A 95 5.98 1.55 31.64
CA TYR A 95 7.43 1.73 31.48
C TYR A 95 7.82 3.05 30.80
N ALA A 96 6.85 3.78 30.23
CA ALA A 96 7.09 5.08 29.65
C ALA A 96 7.19 6.15 30.73
N ASN A 97 8.29 6.90 30.76
CA ASN A 97 8.43 8.03 31.66
C ASN A 97 7.63 9.23 31.13
N LYS A 98 6.78 9.85 31.95
CA LYS A 98 5.93 10.99 31.56
C LYS A 98 6.72 12.20 31.04
N ASN A 99 7.94 12.39 31.51
CA ASN A 99 8.82 13.52 31.16
C ASN A 99 10.06 13.07 30.36
N GLY A 100 10.13 11.81 29.96
CA GLY A 100 11.25 11.23 29.24
C GLY A 100 10.90 10.83 27.82
N TYR A 101 11.93 10.45 27.10
CA TYR A 101 11.81 9.93 25.71
C TYR A 101 12.24 8.46 25.63
N ILE A 102 12.50 7.83 26.78
CA ILE A 102 13.01 6.47 26.88
C ILE A 102 12.13 5.70 27.85
N GLY A 103 11.63 4.56 27.43
CA GLY A 103 11.00 3.56 28.27
C GLY A 103 11.97 2.41 28.51
N GLN A 104 12.11 1.99 29.77
CA GLN A 104 12.97 0.87 30.15
C GLN A 104 12.13 -0.22 30.79
N VAL A 105 12.26 -1.43 30.29
CA VAL A 105 11.62 -2.61 30.84
C VAL A 105 12.67 -3.42 31.61
N PRO A 106 12.54 -3.55 32.93
CA PRO A 106 13.46 -4.34 33.73
C PRO A 106 13.45 -5.82 33.32
N ASN A 107 14.63 -6.44 33.29
CA ASN A 107 14.73 -7.88 33.00
C ASN A 107 13.90 -8.74 33.96
N ALA A 108 13.77 -8.30 35.22
CA ALA A 108 12.94 -8.97 36.21
C ALA A 108 11.46 -9.08 35.80
N ASP A 109 10.91 -8.05 35.16
CA ASP A 109 9.52 -8.05 34.70
C ASP A 109 9.33 -8.95 33.48
N ILE A 110 10.31 -8.93 32.55
CA ILE A 110 10.32 -9.87 31.42
C ILE A 110 10.40 -11.31 31.92
N GLN A 111 11.32 -11.56 32.86
CA GLN A 111 11.47 -12.86 33.50
C GLN A 111 10.18 -13.33 34.18
N LYS A 112 9.50 -12.44 34.91
CA LYS A 112 8.23 -12.74 35.57
C LYS A 112 7.14 -13.10 34.56
N CYS A 113 7.03 -12.37 33.46
CA CYS A 113 6.07 -12.68 32.39
C CYS A 113 6.35 -14.06 31.77
N ILE A 114 7.62 -14.39 31.53
CA ILE A 114 8.00 -15.68 30.97
C ILE A 114 7.70 -16.82 31.94
N LEU A 115 8.07 -16.65 33.23
CA LEU A 115 7.84 -17.66 34.27
C LEU A 115 6.37 -18.05 34.42
N GLN A 116 5.43 -17.13 34.18
CA GLN A 116 4.00 -17.43 34.23
C GLN A 116 3.56 -18.41 33.13
N SER A 117 4.33 -18.55 32.05
CA SER A 117 4.03 -19.45 30.92
C SER A 117 4.85 -20.74 30.98
N LEU A 118 5.79 -20.85 31.94
CA LEU A 118 6.63 -22.05 32.10
C LEU A 118 6.07 -23.04 33.09
N TYR A 119 6.53 -24.29 32.97
CA TYR A 119 6.32 -25.28 34.01
C TYR A 119 7.14 -24.94 35.26
N ALA A 120 6.66 -25.34 36.44
CA ALA A 120 7.33 -25.07 37.71
C ALA A 120 8.76 -25.66 37.80
N SER A 121 9.04 -26.73 37.06
CA SER A 121 10.37 -27.37 36.99
C SER A 121 11.37 -26.57 36.12
N THR A 122 10.89 -25.80 35.14
CA THR A 122 11.72 -25.15 34.15
C THR A 122 12.39 -23.91 34.73
N LYS A 123 13.70 -23.83 34.63
CA LYS A 123 14.50 -22.69 35.11
C LYS A 123 14.99 -21.83 33.93
N ILE A 124 14.97 -20.51 34.11
CA ILE A 124 15.58 -19.56 33.17
C ILE A 124 17.04 -19.38 33.58
N THR A 125 17.98 -19.66 32.66
CA THR A 125 19.42 -19.50 32.89
C THR A 125 19.91 -18.14 32.38
N SER A 126 19.42 -17.67 31.24
CA SER A 126 19.77 -16.36 30.68
C SER A 126 18.65 -15.75 29.85
N ILE A 127 18.63 -14.44 29.76
CA ILE A 127 17.73 -13.65 28.93
C ILE A 127 18.57 -12.66 28.14
N LYS A 128 18.38 -12.61 26.81
CA LYS A 128 19.06 -11.66 25.92
C LYS A 128 18.07 -10.90 25.06
N PRO A 129 18.28 -9.59 24.79
CA PRO A 129 19.37 -8.74 25.27
C PRO A 129 19.25 -8.40 26.77
N ASP A 130 20.32 -7.87 27.35
CA ASP A 130 20.38 -7.52 28.79
C ASP A 130 19.57 -6.26 29.12
N LYS A 131 19.27 -5.43 28.11
CA LYS A 131 18.49 -4.20 28.25
C LYS A 131 17.35 -4.18 27.24
N PHE A 132 16.17 -3.90 27.74
CA PHE A 132 14.96 -3.72 26.94
C PHE A 132 14.55 -2.26 27.01
N GLU A 133 14.97 -1.47 26.05
CA GLU A 133 14.70 -0.05 25.94
C GLU A 133 13.92 0.24 24.66
N PHE A 134 12.97 1.16 24.75
CA PHE A 134 12.29 1.72 23.59
C PHE A 134 12.31 3.24 23.68
N TYR A 135 12.51 3.87 22.52
CA TYR A 135 12.53 5.32 22.44
C TYR A 135 11.22 5.78 21.84
N TYR A 136 10.64 6.82 22.40
CA TYR A 136 9.39 7.39 21.96
C TYR A 136 9.40 8.90 22.09
N ASN A 137 8.49 9.54 21.36
CA ASN A 137 8.25 10.97 21.45
C ASN A 137 6.74 11.23 21.37
N TYR A 138 6.25 12.22 22.10
CA TYR A 138 4.90 12.72 21.92
C TYR A 138 4.93 13.70 20.74
N GLY A 139 4.45 13.25 19.60
CA GLY A 139 4.45 14.02 18.36
C GLY A 139 3.31 15.03 18.31
N LEU A 140 3.57 16.15 17.66
CA LEU A 140 2.51 17.01 17.16
C LEU A 140 1.71 16.24 16.08
N SER A 141 0.48 16.67 15.84
CA SER A 141 -0.38 16.01 14.83
C SER A 141 -0.64 16.91 13.63
N LYS A 142 -0.74 16.32 12.46
CA LYS A 142 -1.13 16.98 11.20
C LYS A 142 -2.02 16.05 10.39
N LYS A 143 -3.09 16.59 9.80
CA LYS A 143 -3.92 15.85 8.84
C LYS A 143 -3.35 16.03 7.44
N VAL A 144 -3.04 14.93 6.77
CA VAL A 144 -2.46 14.92 5.43
C VAL A 144 -3.30 14.09 4.46
N SER A 145 -3.25 14.43 3.19
CA SER A 145 -3.93 13.67 2.13
C SER A 145 -3.16 12.38 1.79
N ILE A 146 -3.88 11.45 1.18
CA ILE A 146 -3.33 10.18 0.74
C ILE A 146 -3.11 10.24 -0.78
N ARG A 147 -2.00 9.68 -1.25
CA ARG A 147 -1.72 9.48 -2.67
C ARG A 147 -1.48 8.01 -2.98
N LEU A 148 -2.00 7.58 -4.10
CA LEU A 148 -1.78 6.24 -4.62
C LEU A 148 -0.34 6.11 -5.12
N LYS A 149 0.32 5.01 -4.77
CA LYS A 149 1.62 4.62 -5.30
C LYS A 149 1.50 3.27 -6.01
N GLY A 150 2.06 3.17 -7.21
CA GLY A 150 2.04 1.94 -7.99
C GLY A 150 1.57 2.14 -9.41
N THR A 151 1.27 1.04 -10.08
CA THR A 151 0.82 1.03 -11.47
C THR A 151 -0.61 0.52 -11.53
N ILE A 152 -1.52 1.37 -12.00
CA ILE A 152 -2.91 1.00 -12.28
C ILE A 152 -3.07 1.09 -13.79
N ARG A 153 -3.40 -0.04 -14.41
CA ARG A 153 -3.71 -0.12 -15.84
C ARG A 153 -5.13 -0.65 -16.02
N THR A 154 -5.93 0.10 -16.73
CA THR A 154 -7.27 -0.31 -17.16
C THR A 154 -7.17 -1.19 -18.41
N ALA A 155 -8.23 -1.92 -18.71
CA ALA A 155 -8.38 -2.63 -19.99
C ALA A 155 -8.42 -1.66 -21.16
N SER A 156 -8.20 -2.19 -22.37
CA SER A 156 -8.34 -1.39 -23.59
C SER A 156 -9.75 -0.81 -23.68
N GLY A 157 -9.84 0.48 -24.05
CA GLY A 157 -11.11 1.21 -24.08
C GLY A 157 -11.63 1.72 -22.73
N TYR A 158 -10.87 1.54 -21.64
CA TYR A 158 -11.19 2.07 -20.33
C TYR A 158 -10.12 3.04 -19.83
N TYR A 159 -10.50 3.95 -18.93
CA TYR A 159 -9.57 4.81 -18.22
C TYR A 159 -9.95 4.90 -16.73
N LEU A 160 -9.00 5.29 -15.89
CA LEU A 160 -9.26 5.50 -14.46
C LEU A 160 -9.92 6.87 -14.24
N SER A 161 -11.23 6.85 -14.06
CA SER A 161 -12.06 8.06 -13.91
C SER A 161 -11.87 8.72 -12.56
N GLN A 162 -11.81 7.93 -11.49
CA GLN A 162 -11.70 8.45 -10.13
C GLN A 162 -10.97 7.50 -9.20
N VAL A 163 -10.18 8.07 -8.29
CA VAL A 163 -9.56 7.38 -7.16
C VAL A 163 -10.12 7.97 -5.87
N ARG A 164 -10.70 7.16 -5.02
CA ARG A 164 -11.30 7.60 -3.77
C ARG A 164 -10.72 6.83 -2.58
N PHE A 165 -10.36 7.55 -1.53
CA PHE A 165 -9.90 6.98 -0.25
C PHE A 165 -10.95 7.23 0.83
N ASN A 166 -11.13 6.27 1.72
CA ASN A 166 -11.92 6.43 2.92
C ASN A 166 -11.14 5.92 4.16
N PRO A 167 -10.73 6.83 5.07
CA PRO A 167 -10.86 8.29 5.01
C PRO A 167 -9.97 8.94 3.93
N GLU A 168 -10.35 10.13 3.45
CA GLU A 168 -9.57 10.89 2.45
C GLU A 168 -8.27 11.47 3.03
N ARG A 169 -8.25 11.70 4.33
CA ARG A 169 -7.09 12.23 5.08
C ARG A 169 -6.83 11.36 6.28
N VAL A 170 -5.54 11.23 6.61
CA VAL A 170 -5.08 10.54 7.82
C VAL A 170 -4.37 11.52 8.74
N THR A 171 -4.36 11.21 10.03
CA THR A 171 -3.63 11.98 11.02
C THR A 171 -2.26 11.37 11.18
N ILE A 172 -1.22 12.18 11.02
CA ILE A 172 0.16 11.79 11.30
C ILE A 172 0.65 12.44 12.60
N TYR A 173 1.44 11.71 13.34
CA TYR A 173 2.10 12.18 14.56
C TYR A 173 3.61 12.04 14.37
N ALA A 174 4.33 13.16 14.52
CA ALA A 174 5.78 13.20 14.36
C ALA A 174 6.38 14.45 15.03
N SER A 175 7.71 14.59 14.99
CA SER A 175 8.38 15.84 15.35
C SER A 175 7.97 16.98 14.39
N LYS A 176 8.03 18.22 14.84
CA LYS A 176 7.68 19.41 14.05
C LYS A 176 8.37 19.42 12.69
N HIS A 177 9.67 19.18 12.67
CA HIS A 177 10.48 19.15 11.42
C HIS A 177 9.95 18.12 10.39
N LEU A 178 9.60 16.92 10.85
CA LEU A 178 9.02 15.90 9.96
C LEU A 178 7.62 16.27 9.49
N LEU A 179 6.79 16.86 10.34
CA LEU A 179 5.45 17.31 9.96
C LEU A 179 5.49 18.41 8.90
N ASP A 180 6.44 19.32 8.99
CA ASP A 180 6.59 20.41 8.01
C ASP A 180 7.01 19.88 6.64
N SER A 181 7.81 18.81 6.59
CA SER A 181 8.28 18.20 5.34
C SER A 181 7.25 17.29 4.66
N ILE A 182 6.24 16.77 5.41
CA ILE A 182 5.27 15.81 4.88
C ILE A 182 4.00 16.53 4.44
N ALA A 183 3.75 16.56 3.12
CA ALA A 183 2.52 17.10 2.53
C ALA A 183 1.45 16.03 2.31
N HIS A 184 1.84 14.79 2.04
CA HIS A 184 0.94 13.66 1.76
C HIS A 184 1.61 12.33 2.12
N ILE A 185 0.79 11.29 2.28
CA ILE A 185 1.24 9.92 2.56
C ILE A 185 0.90 9.05 1.35
N TYR A 186 1.81 8.16 0.98
CA TYR A 186 1.60 7.20 -0.09
C TYR A 186 1.04 5.88 0.46
N THR A 187 0.27 5.18 -0.38
CA THR A 187 -0.05 3.77 -0.15
C THR A 187 1.21 2.91 -0.35
N LYS A 188 1.23 1.69 0.19
CA LYS A 188 2.16 0.67 -0.31
C LYS A 188 1.95 0.49 -1.82
N PRO A 189 3.00 0.13 -2.58
CA PRO A 189 2.88 -0.02 -4.03
C PRO A 189 1.79 -1.01 -4.41
N LEU A 190 0.90 -0.60 -5.32
CA LEU A 190 -0.18 -1.42 -5.86
C LEU A 190 0.05 -1.67 -7.35
N HIS A 191 -0.19 -2.90 -7.78
CA HIS A 191 -0.11 -3.30 -9.19
C HIS A 191 -1.45 -3.92 -9.59
N ILE A 192 -2.22 -3.19 -10.39
CA ILE A 192 -3.50 -3.63 -10.92
C ILE A 192 -3.42 -3.50 -12.43
N THR A 193 -3.77 -4.57 -13.14
CA THR A 193 -3.76 -4.61 -14.60
C THR A 193 -5.11 -5.09 -15.12
N ASN A 194 -5.46 -4.62 -16.33
CA ASN A 194 -6.68 -5.05 -17.03
C ASN A 194 -7.98 -4.78 -16.25
N MET A 195 -8.08 -3.61 -15.60
CA MET A 195 -9.24 -3.24 -14.79
C MET A 195 -10.41 -2.81 -15.69
N VAL A 196 -11.58 -3.46 -15.52
CA VAL A 196 -12.84 -3.16 -16.21
C VAL A 196 -13.94 -2.71 -15.26
N ASP A 197 -13.91 -3.20 -14.00
CA ASP A 197 -14.93 -2.94 -13.00
C ASP A 197 -14.37 -2.14 -11.82
N THR A 198 -15.26 -1.56 -11.02
CA THR A 198 -14.91 -0.87 -9.79
C THR A 198 -14.24 -1.81 -8.80
N ILE A 199 -13.03 -1.48 -8.38
CA ILE A 199 -12.28 -2.25 -7.38
C ILE A 199 -12.33 -1.52 -6.04
N GLN A 200 -12.75 -2.23 -5.00
CA GLN A 200 -12.72 -1.76 -3.64
C GLN A 200 -11.87 -2.69 -2.78
N GLN A 201 -10.80 -2.15 -2.18
CA GLN A 201 -9.90 -2.92 -1.32
C GLN A 201 -9.34 -2.09 -0.18
N THR A 202 -8.99 -2.75 0.91
CA THR A 202 -8.25 -2.13 2.01
C THR A 202 -6.77 -2.15 1.68
N VAL A 203 -6.13 -0.99 1.74
CA VAL A 203 -4.71 -0.83 1.44
C VAL A 203 -3.97 -0.27 2.65
N GLU A 204 -2.75 -0.74 2.84
CA GLU A 204 -1.85 -0.21 3.85
C GLU A 204 -1.14 1.04 3.34
N LEU A 205 -0.86 1.96 4.27
CA LEU A 205 -0.07 3.14 3.99
C LEU A 205 1.42 2.84 4.16
N GLN A 206 2.25 3.53 3.39
CA GLN A 206 3.70 3.41 3.48
C GLN A 206 4.19 3.98 4.80
N THR A 207 4.92 3.18 5.57
CA THR A 207 5.51 3.60 6.84
C THR A 207 6.68 4.56 6.60
N ILE A 208 6.76 5.59 7.43
CA ILE A 208 7.88 6.54 7.45
C ILE A 208 8.52 6.47 8.82
N ARG A 209 9.84 6.35 8.88
CA ARG A 209 10.57 6.28 10.16
C ARG A 209 10.32 7.53 10.99
N GLY A 210 9.94 7.36 12.25
CA GLY A 210 9.65 8.47 13.18
C GLY A 210 8.26 9.12 12.96
N VAL A 211 7.41 8.54 12.14
CA VAL A 211 6.04 9.01 11.89
C VAL A 211 5.04 7.90 12.20
N LYS A 212 4.07 8.20 13.05
CA LYS A 212 2.91 7.33 13.30
C LYS A 212 1.74 7.81 12.48
N ILE A 213 1.13 6.94 11.73
CA ILE A 213 -0.01 7.22 10.85
C ILE A 213 -1.26 6.57 11.43
N VAL A 214 -2.34 7.34 11.57
CA VAL A 214 -3.61 6.86 12.14
C VAL A 214 -4.78 7.32 11.24
N PRO A 215 -5.56 6.38 10.70
CA PRO A 215 -5.32 4.94 10.64
C PRO A 215 -4.15 4.58 9.70
N ASN A 216 -3.54 3.41 9.87
CA ASN A 216 -2.47 2.91 8.99
C ASN A 216 -2.98 2.16 7.76
N THR A 217 -4.28 1.85 7.73
CA THR A 217 -4.98 1.23 6.60
C THR A 217 -6.16 2.08 6.18
N VAL A 218 -6.44 2.13 4.89
CA VAL A 218 -7.56 2.90 4.33
C VAL A 218 -8.26 2.10 3.24
N LYS A 219 -9.54 2.37 3.04
CA LYS A 219 -10.32 1.80 1.94
C LYS A 219 -10.04 2.58 0.67
N LEU A 220 -9.53 1.91 -0.35
CA LEU A 220 -9.32 2.45 -1.68
C LEU A 220 -10.43 1.97 -2.59
N THR A 221 -11.05 2.90 -3.33
CA THR A 221 -11.99 2.59 -4.39
C THR A 221 -11.50 3.22 -5.69
N LEU A 222 -11.36 2.39 -6.71
CA LEU A 222 -10.95 2.77 -8.06
C LEU A 222 -12.16 2.64 -8.99
N TYR A 223 -12.46 3.70 -9.72
CA TYR A 223 -13.58 3.74 -10.65
C TYR A 223 -13.06 3.80 -12.09
N PRO A 224 -13.09 2.70 -12.84
CA PRO A 224 -12.87 2.74 -14.27
C PRO A 224 -14.11 3.30 -14.97
N ASP A 225 -13.90 3.92 -16.14
CA ASP A 225 -14.98 4.35 -17.03
C ASP A 225 -14.60 4.03 -18.46
N ILE A 226 -15.60 3.84 -19.30
CA ILE A 226 -15.42 3.54 -20.74
C ILE A 226 -15.01 4.84 -21.43
N LEU A 227 -13.96 4.77 -22.24
CA LEU A 227 -13.51 5.88 -23.06
C LEU A 227 -14.25 5.84 -24.39
N THR A 228 -15.05 6.88 -24.67
CA THR A 228 -15.77 7.05 -25.94
C THR A 228 -15.17 8.19 -26.75
N GLU A 229 -15.18 8.07 -28.08
CA GLU A 229 -14.90 9.18 -28.98
C GLU A 229 -16.20 9.89 -29.32
N GLU A 230 -16.19 11.20 -29.19
CA GLU A 230 -17.30 12.08 -29.46
C GLU A 230 -16.88 13.25 -30.34
N ALA A 231 -17.83 13.87 -31.01
CA ALA A 231 -17.62 15.02 -31.86
C ALA A 231 -18.53 16.17 -31.42
N ILE A 232 -17.98 17.39 -31.39
CA ILE A 232 -18.74 18.60 -31.09
C ILE A 232 -18.43 19.69 -32.09
N GLU A 233 -19.47 20.41 -32.53
CA GLU A 233 -19.32 21.54 -33.44
C GLU A 233 -18.97 22.82 -32.66
N VAL A 234 -17.82 23.40 -32.98
CA VAL A 234 -17.28 24.61 -32.35
C VAL A 234 -17.20 25.73 -33.36
N PRO A 235 -17.69 26.96 -33.07
CA PRO A 235 -17.56 28.08 -33.93
C PRO A 235 -16.08 28.47 -34.06
N ILE A 236 -15.70 28.93 -35.27
CA ILE A 236 -14.39 29.46 -35.55
C ILE A 236 -14.34 30.94 -35.19
N THR A 237 -13.36 31.37 -34.44
CA THR A 237 -13.17 32.75 -34.01
C THR A 237 -11.94 33.33 -34.66
N ALA A 238 -12.08 34.46 -35.36
CA ALA A 238 -10.93 35.19 -35.90
C ALA A 238 -10.27 36.04 -34.81
N VAL A 239 -8.95 36.03 -34.76
CA VAL A 239 -8.14 36.84 -33.85
C VAL A 239 -7.18 37.72 -34.65
N ASN A 240 -6.74 38.83 -34.04
CA ASN A 240 -5.83 39.82 -34.63
C ASN A 240 -6.35 40.48 -35.94
N MET A 241 -7.68 40.61 -36.05
CA MET A 241 -8.29 41.23 -37.21
C MET A 241 -8.05 42.74 -37.20
N PRO A 242 -7.72 43.34 -38.38
CA PRO A 242 -7.65 44.79 -38.54
C PRO A 242 -9.01 45.44 -38.33
N GLN A 243 -9.04 46.70 -37.90
CA GLN A 243 -10.27 47.46 -37.76
C GLN A 243 -11.02 47.58 -39.11
N GLY A 244 -12.32 47.37 -39.08
CA GLY A 244 -13.19 47.44 -40.27
C GLY A 244 -13.14 46.21 -41.19
N LYS A 245 -12.48 45.09 -40.77
CA LYS A 245 -12.50 43.82 -41.49
C LYS A 245 -13.09 42.72 -40.67
N VAL A 246 -13.92 41.87 -41.30
CA VAL A 246 -14.53 40.69 -40.68
C VAL A 246 -14.16 39.47 -41.52
N LEU A 247 -13.71 38.43 -40.83
CA LEU A 247 -13.42 37.14 -41.45
C LEU A 247 -14.68 36.25 -41.38
N ARG A 248 -15.13 35.76 -42.53
CA ARG A 248 -16.11 34.69 -42.62
C ARG A 248 -15.45 33.42 -43.08
N THR A 249 -15.67 32.35 -42.36
CA THR A 249 -15.14 31.01 -42.69
C THR A 249 -16.23 30.08 -43.21
N PHE A 250 -15.88 29.22 -44.13
CA PHE A 250 -16.76 28.22 -44.71
C PHE A 250 -16.12 26.82 -44.56
N PRO A 251 -16.67 26.02 -43.63
CA PRO A 251 -17.82 26.28 -42.76
C PRO A 251 -17.48 27.25 -41.58
N SER A 252 -18.53 27.86 -41.00
CA SER A 252 -18.39 28.76 -39.84
C SER A 252 -18.19 27.98 -38.52
N ARG A 253 -18.42 26.66 -38.52
CA ARG A 253 -18.20 25.75 -37.40
C ARG A 253 -17.37 24.57 -37.89
N VAL A 254 -16.56 24.02 -37.00
CA VAL A 254 -15.72 22.87 -37.27
C VAL A 254 -15.97 21.79 -36.20
N LYS A 255 -15.92 20.54 -36.59
CA LYS A 255 -16.01 19.42 -35.67
C LYS A 255 -14.68 19.21 -34.96
N VAL A 256 -14.76 19.16 -33.66
CA VAL A 256 -13.67 18.76 -32.76
C VAL A 256 -13.97 17.34 -32.28
N LEU A 257 -13.08 16.40 -32.61
CA LEU A 257 -13.12 15.03 -32.14
C LEU A 257 -12.35 14.98 -30.81
N TYR A 258 -12.91 14.30 -29.82
CA TYR A 258 -12.31 14.16 -28.52
C TYR A 258 -12.69 12.85 -27.84
N SER A 259 -11.84 12.38 -26.92
CA SER A 259 -12.12 11.22 -26.09
C SER A 259 -12.62 11.67 -24.72
N VAL A 260 -13.71 11.09 -24.24
CA VAL A 260 -14.32 11.40 -22.95
C VAL A 260 -14.88 10.14 -22.31
N GLY A 261 -14.98 10.13 -20.99
CA GLY A 261 -15.64 9.04 -20.28
C GLY A 261 -17.13 9.00 -20.55
N ALA A 262 -17.67 7.79 -20.79
CA ALA A 262 -19.09 7.58 -21.05
C ALA A 262 -20.00 8.15 -19.97
N SER A 263 -19.55 8.21 -18.72
CA SER A 263 -20.32 8.83 -17.63
C SER A 263 -20.36 10.35 -17.69
N ARG A 264 -19.47 11.00 -18.45
CA ARG A 264 -19.25 12.46 -18.46
C ARG A 264 -19.48 13.14 -19.81
N TYR A 265 -19.79 12.40 -20.89
CA TYR A 265 -19.94 12.98 -22.23
C TYR A 265 -20.96 14.12 -22.28
N ARG A 266 -22.07 14.01 -21.51
CA ARG A 266 -23.12 15.03 -21.45
C ARG A 266 -22.70 16.34 -20.78
N THR A 267 -21.59 16.35 -20.08
CA THR A 267 -21.09 17.57 -19.39
C THR A 267 -20.20 18.41 -20.27
N VAL A 268 -19.80 17.89 -21.45
CA VAL A 268 -18.95 18.61 -22.39
C VAL A 268 -19.82 19.54 -23.25
N SER A 269 -19.48 20.81 -23.27
CA SER A 269 -20.18 21.82 -24.06
C SER A 269 -19.23 22.53 -25.04
N ALA A 270 -19.76 23.04 -26.14
CA ALA A 270 -18.99 23.76 -27.16
C ALA A 270 -18.26 24.99 -26.58
N ASN A 271 -18.82 25.61 -25.53
CA ASN A 271 -18.22 26.80 -24.88
C ASN A 271 -16.88 26.52 -24.19
N GLY A 272 -16.56 25.23 -23.91
CA GLY A 272 -15.26 24.83 -23.36
C GLY A 272 -14.15 24.74 -24.39
N PHE A 273 -14.48 24.82 -25.68
CA PHE A 273 -13.51 24.74 -26.77
C PHE A 273 -13.32 26.13 -27.41
N ARG A 274 -12.11 26.38 -27.88
CA ARG A 274 -11.79 27.58 -28.61
C ARG A 274 -10.96 27.23 -29.83
N VAL A 275 -11.56 27.46 -31.00
CA VAL A 275 -10.93 27.30 -32.32
C VAL A 275 -10.70 28.65 -32.91
N GLU A 276 -9.47 28.96 -33.29
CA GLU A 276 -9.05 30.27 -33.74
C GLU A 276 -8.40 30.22 -35.11
N VAL A 277 -8.60 31.33 -35.86
CA VAL A 277 -7.83 31.68 -37.04
C VAL A 277 -7.09 32.96 -36.73
N ASP A 278 -5.78 32.97 -36.89
CA ASP A 278 -4.95 34.17 -36.71
C ASP A 278 -4.75 34.87 -38.05
N TYR A 279 -5.23 36.11 -38.12
CA TYR A 279 -5.07 36.95 -39.32
C TYR A 279 -3.60 37.21 -39.66
N ASN A 280 -2.72 37.34 -38.68
CA ASN A 280 -1.30 37.58 -38.91
C ASN A 280 -0.61 36.36 -39.58
N GLU A 281 -1.04 35.18 -39.29
CA GLU A 281 -0.55 33.96 -39.95
C GLU A 281 -1.05 33.86 -41.39
N MET A 282 -2.29 34.27 -41.63
CA MET A 282 -2.86 34.32 -42.98
C MET A 282 -2.12 35.33 -43.88
N GLN A 283 -1.69 36.47 -43.34
CA GLN A 283 -0.91 37.44 -44.08
C GLN A 283 0.50 36.95 -44.49
N LYS A 284 1.12 36.13 -43.62
CA LYS A 284 2.45 35.57 -43.88
C LYS A 284 2.43 34.49 -44.95
N ASN A 285 1.33 33.74 -45.02
CA ASN A 285 1.14 32.63 -45.95
C ASN A 285 -0.21 32.77 -46.69
N PRO A 286 -0.30 33.65 -47.69
CA PRO A 286 -1.53 33.83 -48.45
C PRO A 286 -1.91 32.55 -49.18
N SER A 287 -3.12 32.06 -48.95
CA SER A 287 -3.69 30.84 -49.56
C SER A 287 -5.20 31.00 -49.65
N ASP A 288 -5.84 30.25 -50.51
CA ASP A 288 -7.31 30.20 -50.61
C ASP A 288 -7.98 29.62 -49.39
N LYS A 289 -7.18 28.95 -48.52
CA LYS A 289 -7.65 28.34 -47.25
C LYS A 289 -6.87 28.91 -46.07
N CYS A 290 -7.58 29.14 -44.98
CA CYS A 290 -6.96 29.51 -43.71
C CYS A 290 -6.79 28.29 -42.79
N THR A 291 -5.70 28.29 -42.05
CA THR A 291 -5.42 27.25 -41.02
C THR A 291 -6.14 27.61 -39.74
N ILE A 292 -6.89 26.65 -39.20
CA ILE A 292 -7.57 26.76 -37.93
C ILE A 292 -6.81 25.97 -36.84
N VAL A 293 -6.78 26.51 -35.64
CA VAL A 293 -6.04 25.91 -34.51
C VAL A 293 -6.94 25.77 -33.31
N LEU A 294 -6.97 24.56 -32.68
CA LEU A 294 -7.62 24.32 -31.41
C LEU A 294 -6.71 24.89 -30.29
N LYS A 295 -7.09 26.01 -29.69
CA LYS A 295 -6.30 26.69 -28.64
C LYS A 295 -6.57 26.17 -27.25
N THR A 296 -7.84 25.95 -26.93
CA THR A 296 -8.24 25.46 -25.60
C THR A 296 -9.32 24.38 -25.71
N PHE A 297 -9.30 23.47 -24.76
CA PHE A 297 -10.32 22.44 -24.58
C PHE A 297 -10.45 22.10 -23.08
N PRO A 298 -11.58 21.53 -22.64
CA PRO A 298 -11.82 21.17 -21.24
C PRO A 298 -10.81 20.15 -20.70
N SER A 299 -10.41 20.27 -19.44
CA SER A 299 -9.44 19.36 -18.79
C SER A 299 -9.96 17.94 -18.53
N ASN A 300 -11.28 17.72 -18.65
CA ASN A 300 -11.95 16.44 -18.44
C ASN A 300 -12.06 15.58 -19.71
N ILE A 301 -11.43 16.01 -20.80
CA ILE A 301 -11.35 15.26 -22.06
C ILE A 301 -9.88 14.98 -22.44
N SER A 302 -9.67 14.07 -23.36
CA SER A 302 -8.36 13.73 -23.92
C SER A 302 -8.42 13.60 -25.45
N ASN A 303 -7.25 13.57 -26.08
CA ASN A 303 -7.13 13.41 -27.55
C ASN A 303 -7.98 14.37 -28.38
N ALA A 304 -8.15 15.62 -27.89
CA ALA A 304 -8.90 16.63 -28.64
C ALA A 304 -8.15 17.01 -29.92
N ARG A 305 -8.83 16.87 -31.07
CA ARG A 305 -8.29 17.20 -32.40
C ARG A 305 -9.37 17.76 -33.31
N LEU A 306 -8.98 18.59 -34.23
CA LEU A 306 -9.87 19.05 -35.29
C LEU A 306 -10.05 17.95 -36.34
N GLU A 307 -11.26 17.80 -36.87
CA GLU A 307 -11.55 16.93 -38.02
C GLU A 307 -10.87 17.46 -39.29
N THR A 308 -10.85 18.80 -39.44
CA THR A 308 -10.20 19.52 -40.54
C THR A 308 -9.37 20.65 -39.95
N ASN A 309 -8.17 20.86 -40.44
CA ASN A 309 -7.27 21.95 -40.00
C ASN A 309 -7.24 23.14 -40.93
N GLN A 310 -7.98 23.12 -42.07
CA GLN A 310 -8.08 24.18 -43.02
C GLN A 310 -9.54 24.38 -43.45
N VAL A 311 -9.93 25.64 -43.64
CA VAL A 311 -11.26 26.05 -44.09
C VAL A 311 -11.14 27.16 -45.11
N ASP A 312 -12.12 27.25 -46.01
CA ASP A 312 -12.22 28.37 -46.94
C ASP A 312 -12.64 29.64 -46.19
N TYR A 313 -12.23 30.81 -46.67
CA TYR A 313 -12.54 32.07 -46.02
C TYR A 313 -12.81 33.22 -46.97
N LEU A 314 -13.53 34.24 -46.49
CA LEU A 314 -13.77 35.51 -47.13
C LEU A 314 -13.51 36.62 -46.14
N ILE A 315 -12.82 37.70 -46.58
CA ILE A 315 -12.65 38.90 -45.77
C ILE A 315 -13.55 40.00 -46.33
N GLU A 316 -14.50 40.45 -45.49
CA GLU A 316 -15.43 41.52 -45.80
C GLU A 316 -14.98 42.82 -45.12
N GLN A 317 -15.19 43.96 -45.77
CA GLN A 317 -15.08 45.28 -45.16
C GLN A 317 -16.42 45.61 -44.51
N GLN A 318 -16.38 46.06 -43.27
CA GLN A 318 -17.57 46.43 -42.48
C GLN A 318 -17.78 47.95 -42.61
#